data_5025fe397d286e849272418aab832617
#
_entry.id   5025fe397d286e849272418aab832617
#
_cell.length_a   1.000
_cell.length_b   1.000
_cell.length_c   1.000
_cell.angle_alpha   90.00
_cell.angle_beta   90.00
_cell.angle_gamma   90.00
#
_symmetry.space_group_name_H-M   'P 1'
#
loop_
_entity.id
_entity.type
_entity.pdbx_description
1 polymer ?
#
loop_
_entity_poly.entity_id
_entity_poly.type
_entity_poly.pdbx_seq_one_letter_code
_entity_poly.pdbx_strand_id
1 'polypeptide(L)'
;ASIMVSVLLKSLEITNVVARSVSKLQGQTLDRIKVDKVVYPETDMGTKLAHDLFLPGIEQYMELTSTYGISKIKVPPRLINQSLKNSGFGNLRDRYGVTLIAIQRGEDIIINPDENQNLVSNDTLIIAGPDEKISDVVRPTNISKDWHGKHINNIRK
;
A
#
# COMPACT_ATOMS: atom_id res chain seq x y z
N ALA A 1 21.01 -8.25 -22.12
CA ALA A 1 20.58 -9.66 -22.28
C ALA A 1 19.05 -9.79 -22.40
N SER A 2 18.22 -9.14 -21.59
CA SER A 2 16.75 -9.37 -21.59
C SER A 2 16.06 -9.01 -22.92
N ILE A 3 16.42 -7.91 -23.58
CA ILE A 3 15.80 -7.47 -24.84
C ILE A 3 16.02 -8.53 -25.95
N MET A 4 17.25 -8.98 -26.15
CA MET A 4 17.56 -9.97 -27.21
C MET A 4 16.84 -11.30 -26.97
N VAL A 5 16.83 -11.76 -25.72
CA VAL A 5 16.11 -12.99 -25.33
C VAL A 5 14.61 -12.83 -25.60
N SER A 6 14.04 -11.68 -25.24
CA SER A 6 12.61 -11.41 -25.48
C SER A 6 12.26 -11.37 -26.97
N VAL A 7 13.11 -10.77 -27.81
CA VAL A 7 12.95 -10.79 -29.27
C VAL A 7 12.95 -12.23 -29.79
N LEU A 8 13.92 -13.05 -29.35
CA LEU A 8 14.00 -14.46 -29.74
C LEU A 8 12.76 -15.24 -29.31
N LEU A 9 12.32 -15.09 -28.06
CA LEU A 9 11.12 -15.77 -27.57
C LEU A 9 9.87 -15.38 -28.36
N LYS A 10 9.70 -14.09 -28.67
CA LYS A 10 8.57 -13.63 -29.49
C LYS A 10 8.67 -14.11 -30.94
N SER A 11 9.88 -14.23 -31.51
CA SER A 11 10.08 -14.80 -32.85
C SER A 11 9.78 -16.31 -32.93
N LEU A 12 9.86 -16.99 -31.78
CA LEU A 12 9.45 -18.40 -31.62
C LEU A 12 7.95 -18.55 -31.25
N GLU A 13 7.18 -17.47 -31.36
CA GLU A 13 5.74 -17.42 -31.08
C GLU A 13 5.35 -17.86 -29.66
N ILE A 14 6.26 -17.68 -28.69
CA ILE A 14 5.94 -17.97 -27.28
C ILE A 14 4.83 -17.01 -26.81
N THR A 15 3.75 -17.57 -26.31
CA THR A 15 2.50 -16.84 -25.99
C THR A 15 2.58 -15.98 -24.74
N ASN A 16 3.43 -16.33 -23.75
CA ASN A 16 3.57 -15.59 -22.51
C ASN A 16 5.03 -15.27 -22.24
N VAL A 17 5.45 -14.06 -22.58
CA VAL A 17 6.80 -13.55 -22.34
C VAL A 17 6.73 -12.44 -21.29
N VAL A 18 7.25 -12.71 -20.10
CA VAL A 18 7.42 -11.72 -19.02
C VAL A 18 8.88 -11.28 -19.01
N ALA A 19 9.13 -9.99 -19.13
CA ALA A 19 10.47 -9.44 -19.15
C ALA A 19 10.71 -8.48 -17.99
N ARG A 20 11.89 -8.62 -17.32
CA ARG A 20 12.36 -7.68 -16.33
C ARG A 20 13.00 -6.47 -16.99
N SER A 21 12.66 -5.28 -16.50
CA SER A 21 13.29 -4.02 -16.88
C SER A 21 13.88 -3.32 -15.65
N VAL A 22 15.05 -2.70 -15.81
CA VAL A 22 15.71 -1.87 -14.79
C VAL A 22 15.57 -0.37 -15.07
N SER A 23 14.99 0.01 -16.21
CA SER A 23 14.78 1.41 -16.56
C SER A 23 13.54 1.60 -17.43
N LYS A 24 12.97 2.81 -17.40
CA LYS A 24 11.82 3.16 -18.24
C LYS A 24 12.12 2.98 -19.74
N LEU A 25 13.32 3.35 -20.19
CA LEU A 25 13.72 3.22 -21.60
C LEU A 25 13.76 1.75 -22.03
N GLN A 26 14.35 0.88 -21.20
CA GLN A 26 14.37 -0.56 -21.49
C GLN A 26 12.94 -1.14 -21.51
N GLY A 27 12.07 -0.72 -20.58
CA GLY A 27 10.67 -1.12 -20.54
C GLY A 27 9.94 -0.73 -21.81
N GLN A 28 10.05 0.52 -22.25
CA GLN A 28 9.46 0.99 -23.51
C GLN A 28 9.95 0.18 -24.74
N THR A 29 11.21 -0.24 -24.72
CA THR A 29 11.75 -1.10 -25.79
C THR A 29 11.11 -2.49 -25.75
N LEU A 30 10.96 -3.07 -24.55
CA LEU A 30 10.29 -4.35 -24.35
C LEU A 30 8.81 -4.30 -24.77
N ASP A 31 8.11 -3.21 -24.48
CA ASP A 31 6.73 -2.99 -24.91
C ASP A 31 6.63 -2.93 -26.46
N ARG A 32 7.58 -2.26 -27.12
CA ARG A 32 7.63 -2.19 -28.59
C ARG A 32 7.83 -3.53 -29.26
N ILE A 33 8.58 -4.44 -28.65
CA ILE A 33 8.71 -5.82 -29.14
C ILE A 33 7.57 -6.73 -28.68
N LYS A 34 6.55 -6.15 -28.07
CA LYS A 34 5.29 -6.81 -27.69
C LYS A 34 5.49 -7.99 -26.74
N VAL A 35 6.34 -7.82 -25.72
CA VAL A 35 6.31 -8.76 -24.59
C VAL A 35 4.96 -8.62 -23.87
N ASP A 36 4.49 -9.71 -23.29
CA ASP A 36 3.15 -9.73 -22.70
C ASP A 36 3.10 -8.98 -21.36
N LYS A 37 4.23 -8.90 -20.64
CA LYS A 37 4.35 -8.14 -19.42
C LYS A 37 5.78 -7.67 -19.18
N VAL A 38 5.92 -6.39 -18.84
CA VAL A 38 7.18 -5.83 -18.29
C VAL A 38 7.03 -5.69 -16.79
N VAL A 39 8.04 -6.13 -16.03
CA VAL A 39 8.10 -6.02 -14.56
C VAL A 39 9.33 -5.22 -14.14
N TYR A 40 9.19 -4.46 -13.04
CA TYR A 40 10.23 -3.58 -12.47
C TYR A 40 10.50 -3.95 -11.01
N PRO A 41 11.05 -5.14 -10.70
CA PRO A 41 11.13 -5.65 -9.33
C PRO A 41 11.87 -4.72 -8.36
N GLU A 42 12.91 -4.02 -8.84
CA GLU A 42 13.68 -3.09 -8.03
C GLU A 42 12.89 -1.85 -7.66
N THR A 43 12.10 -1.31 -8.59
CA THR A 43 11.23 -0.16 -8.35
C THR A 43 10.10 -0.56 -7.38
N ASP A 44 9.46 -1.69 -7.63
CA ASP A 44 8.37 -2.20 -6.81
C ASP A 44 8.85 -2.48 -5.37
N MET A 45 10.02 -3.12 -5.23
CA MET A 45 10.62 -3.37 -3.93
C MET A 45 11.07 -2.09 -3.22
N GLY A 46 11.64 -1.14 -3.97
CA GLY A 46 12.03 0.17 -3.45
C GLY A 46 10.83 0.96 -2.92
N THR A 47 9.72 0.95 -3.65
CA THR A 47 8.46 1.57 -3.22
C THR A 47 7.94 0.91 -1.94
N LYS A 48 7.91 -0.43 -1.91
CA LYS A 48 7.49 -1.19 -0.72
C LYS A 48 8.36 -0.85 0.49
N LEU A 49 9.68 -0.87 0.34
CA LEU A 49 10.60 -0.54 1.42
C LEU A 49 10.43 0.91 1.92
N ALA A 50 10.19 1.84 1.01
CA ALA A 50 9.89 3.23 1.39
C ALA A 50 8.61 3.31 2.22
N HIS A 51 7.53 2.63 1.83
CA HIS A 51 6.30 2.55 2.63
C HIS A 51 6.54 1.95 4.01
N ASP A 52 7.28 0.84 4.10
CA ASP A 52 7.60 0.18 5.37
C ASP A 52 8.39 1.08 6.33
N LEU A 53 9.31 1.90 5.79
CA LEU A 53 10.13 2.81 6.57
C LEU A 53 9.42 4.10 6.99
N PHE A 54 8.63 4.69 6.11
CA PHE A 54 7.99 6.00 6.33
C PHE A 54 6.60 5.91 6.97
N LEU A 55 5.97 4.73 6.92
CA LEU A 55 4.64 4.49 7.47
C LEU A 55 4.68 3.26 8.41
N PRO A 56 5.38 3.35 9.56
CA PRO A 56 5.45 2.25 10.50
C PRO A 56 4.05 1.88 10.98
N GLY A 57 3.69 0.59 10.87
CA GLY A 57 2.36 0.07 11.19
C GLY A 57 1.54 -0.32 9.96
N ILE A 58 1.97 0.01 8.75
CA ILE A 58 1.43 -0.55 7.51
C ILE A 58 2.21 -1.83 7.20
N GLU A 59 1.52 -2.98 7.19
CA GLU A 59 2.13 -4.28 6.84
C GLU A 59 2.15 -4.52 5.32
N GLN A 60 1.11 -4.08 4.65
CA GLN A 60 0.96 -4.22 3.20
C GLN A 60 0.19 -3.02 2.65
N TYR A 61 0.57 -2.59 1.47
CA TYR A 61 -0.10 -1.52 0.74
C TYR A 61 -0.32 -1.95 -0.72
N MET A 62 -1.51 -1.70 -1.21
CA MET A 62 -1.88 -1.89 -2.61
C MET A 62 -2.37 -0.57 -3.18
N GLU A 63 -1.63 0.00 -4.10
CA GLU A 63 -2.01 1.20 -4.82
C GLU A 63 -3.20 0.92 -5.74
N LEU A 64 -4.25 1.74 -5.64
CA LEU A 64 -5.38 1.74 -6.55
C LEU A 64 -5.24 2.87 -7.58
N THR A 65 -4.81 4.03 -7.11
CA THR A 65 -4.46 5.20 -7.92
C THR A 65 -3.27 5.89 -7.26
N SER A 66 -2.74 6.95 -7.87
CA SER A 66 -1.62 7.74 -7.32
C SER A 66 -1.88 8.38 -5.94
N THR A 67 -3.11 8.37 -5.44
CA THR A 67 -3.53 9.02 -4.18
C THR A 67 -4.45 8.17 -3.32
N TYR A 68 -4.83 6.97 -3.78
CA TYR A 68 -5.75 6.05 -3.09
C TYR A 68 -5.19 4.64 -3.06
N GLY A 69 -5.32 3.99 -1.92
CA GLY A 69 -4.85 2.62 -1.74
C GLY A 69 -5.69 1.80 -0.78
N ILE A 70 -5.37 0.52 -0.74
CA ILE A 70 -5.83 -0.42 0.28
C ILE A 70 -4.62 -0.76 1.15
N SER A 71 -4.77 -0.65 2.45
CA SER A 71 -3.71 -0.92 3.40
C SER A 71 -4.11 -1.96 4.42
N LYS A 72 -3.15 -2.81 4.74
CA LYS A 72 -3.20 -3.74 5.85
C LYS A 72 -2.37 -3.15 6.99
N ILE A 73 -3.03 -2.78 8.09
CA ILE A 73 -2.40 -2.09 9.21
C ILE A 73 -2.63 -2.84 10.52
N LYS A 74 -1.63 -2.87 11.39
CA LYS A 74 -1.83 -3.33 12.77
C LYS A 74 -2.76 -2.37 13.50
N VAL A 75 -3.62 -2.91 14.35
CA VAL A 75 -4.45 -2.07 15.23
C VAL A 75 -3.55 -1.16 16.05
N PRO A 76 -3.68 0.17 15.93
CA PRO A 76 -2.93 1.09 16.76
C PRO A 76 -3.25 0.88 18.26
N PRO A 77 -2.26 0.97 19.19
CA PRO A 77 -2.48 0.73 20.61
C PRO A 77 -3.66 1.51 21.23
N ARG A 78 -3.90 2.72 20.72
CA ARG A 78 -5.01 3.59 21.18
C ARG A 78 -6.41 3.06 20.85
N LEU A 79 -6.53 2.15 19.89
CA LEU A 79 -7.80 1.58 19.44
C LEU A 79 -8.09 0.19 20.03
N ILE A 80 -7.12 -0.39 20.73
CA ILE A 80 -7.28 -1.69 21.38
C ILE A 80 -8.37 -1.61 22.45
N ASN A 81 -9.22 -2.64 22.52
CA ASN A 81 -10.36 -2.76 23.42
C ASN A 81 -11.48 -1.73 23.17
N GLN A 82 -11.45 -1.02 22.04
CA GLN A 82 -12.56 -0.18 21.61
C GLN A 82 -13.43 -0.90 20.59
N SER A 83 -14.76 -0.64 20.63
CA SER A 83 -15.63 -1.06 19.53
C SER A 83 -15.34 -0.22 18.28
N LEU A 84 -15.68 -0.73 17.11
CA LEU A 84 -15.51 0.01 15.84
C LEU A 84 -16.23 1.35 15.88
N LYS A 85 -17.42 1.41 16.46
CA LYS A 85 -18.18 2.65 16.67
C LYS A 85 -17.40 3.69 17.48
N ASN A 86 -16.75 3.28 18.55
CA ASN A 86 -16.00 4.19 19.44
C ASN A 86 -14.60 4.50 18.86
N SER A 87 -14.02 3.59 18.09
CA SER A 87 -12.71 3.76 17.47
C SER A 87 -12.71 4.74 16.30
N GLY A 88 -13.88 5.08 15.75
CA GLY A 88 -14.03 6.01 14.63
C GLY A 88 -14.18 5.32 13.26
N PHE A 89 -14.38 3.99 13.25
CA PHE A 89 -14.68 3.21 12.04
C PHE A 89 -16.17 2.84 11.92
N GLY A 90 -17.05 3.50 12.68
CA GLY A 90 -18.50 3.24 12.61
C GLY A 90 -19.13 3.81 11.34
N ASN A 91 -20.17 3.09 10.83
CA ASN A 91 -20.82 3.35 9.55
C ASN A 91 -21.39 4.76 9.33
N LEU A 92 -21.63 5.55 10.38
CA LEU A 92 -22.28 6.87 10.26
C LEU A 92 -21.30 8.05 10.28
N ARG A 93 -20.09 7.88 10.75
CA ARG A 93 -19.02 8.89 10.69
C ARG A 93 -17.68 8.19 10.79
N ASP A 94 -17.15 7.82 9.65
CA ASP A 94 -15.74 7.49 9.56
C ASP A 94 -14.92 8.74 9.94
N ARG A 95 -14.36 8.72 11.15
CA ARG A 95 -13.55 9.82 11.68
C ARG A 95 -12.28 10.05 10.88
N TYR A 96 -11.82 9.00 10.21
CA TYR A 96 -10.54 9.01 9.50
C TYR A 96 -10.69 9.29 8.01
N GLY A 97 -11.88 9.19 7.43
CA GLY A 97 -12.09 9.31 5.99
C GLY A 97 -11.53 8.11 5.21
N VAL A 98 -11.52 6.92 5.85
CA VAL A 98 -11.13 5.64 5.28
C VAL A 98 -12.24 4.62 5.53
N THR A 99 -12.40 3.66 4.66
CA THR A 99 -13.37 2.58 4.84
C THR A 99 -12.68 1.34 5.41
N LEU A 100 -13.20 0.81 6.52
CA LEU A 100 -12.78 -0.49 7.03
C LEU A 100 -13.48 -1.59 6.24
N ILE A 101 -12.68 -2.40 5.53
CA ILE A 101 -13.18 -3.50 4.70
C ILE A 101 -13.30 -4.78 5.54
N ALA A 102 -12.26 -5.09 6.31
CA ALA A 102 -12.20 -6.32 7.09
C ALA A 102 -11.24 -6.18 8.29
N ILE A 103 -11.40 -7.11 9.24
CA ILE A 103 -10.46 -7.33 10.33
C ILE A 103 -9.88 -8.74 10.18
N GLN A 104 -8.57 -8.86 10.15
CA GLN A 104 -7.90 -10.14 10.27
C GLN A 104 -7.53 -10.36 11.73
N ARG A 105 -7.98 -11.51 12.27
CA ARG A 105 -7.71 -11.95 13.64
C ARG A 105 -7.07 -13.34 13.60
N GLY A 106 -5.76 -13.39 13.66
CA GLY A 106 -5.01 -14.62 13.42
C GLY A 106 -5.23 -15.12 11.98
N GLU A 107 -5.81 -16.30 11.81
CA GLU A 107 -6.16 -16.87 10.50
C GLU A 107 -7.58 -16.49 10.04
N ASP A 108 -8.41 -15.96 10.93
CA ASP A 108 -9.79 -15.60 10.62
C ASP A 108 -9.88 -14.21 9.97
N ILE A 109 -10.79 -14.07 9.00
CA ILE A 109 -11.08 -12.79 8.36
C ILE A 109 -12.55 -12.45 8.59
N ILE A 110 -12.80 -11.34 9.30
CA ILE A 110 -14.11 -10.77 9.56
C ILE A 110 -14.36 -9.69 8.51
N ILE A 111 -15.17 -10.02 7.49
CA ILE A 111 -15.52 -9.07 6.43
C ILE A 111 -16.73 -8.26 6.88
N ASN A 112 -16.72 -6.96 6.58
CA ASN A 112 -17.79 -6.03 6.95
C ASN A 112 -18.17 -6.15 8.44
N PRO A 113 -17.22 -5.96 9.35
CA PRO A 113 -17.43 -6.18 10.78
C PRO A 113 -18.53 -5.25 11.33
N ASP A 114 -19.28 -5.77 12.31
CA ASP A 114 -20.31 -5.00 13.00
C ASP A 114 -19.71 -3.84 13.81
N GLU A 115 -20.44 -2.71 13.92
CA GLU A 115 -19.97 -1.52 14.62
C GLU A 115 -19.67 -1.73 16.12
N ASN A 116 -20.26 -2.77 16.74
CA ASN A 116 -20.02 -3.16 18.13
C ASN A 116 -18.83 -4.13 18.27
N GLN A 117 -18.24 -4.59 17.16
CA GLN A 117 -17.07 -5.45 17.18
C GLN A 117 -15.90 -4.75 17.89
N ASN A 118 -15.37 -5.38 18.94
CA ASN A 118 -14.20 -4.88 19.65
C ASN A 118 -12.91 -5.24 18.92
N LEU A 119 -11.99 -4.28 18.87
CA LEU A 119 -10.63 -4.46 18.35
C LEU A 119 -9.74 -5.05 19.45
N VAL A 120 -8.90 -6.03 19.09
CA VAL A 120 -7.91 -6.63 19.99
C VAL A 120 -6.49 -6.41 19.49
N SER A 121 -5.49 -6.58 20.36
CA SER A 121 -4.09 -6.23 20.08
C SER A 121 -3.47 -6.91 18.86
N ASN A 122 -3.95 -8.12 18.50
CA ASN A 122 -3.43 -8.88 17.38
C ASN A 122 -4.28 -8.75 16.10
N ASP A 123 -5.27 -7.86 16.10
CA ASP A 123 -6.04 -7.60 14.91
C ASP A 123 -5.21 -6.80 13.91
N THR A 124 -5.39 -7.12 12.64
CA THR A 124 -4.91 -6.34 11.52
C THR A 124 -6.12 -5.80 10.76
N LEU A 125 -6.18 -4.50 10.57
CA LEU A 125 -7.25 -3.82 9.85
C LEU A 125 -6.93 -3.77 8.37
N ILE A 126 -7.90 -4.09 7.52
CA ILE A 126 -7.84 -3.89 6.07
C ILE A 126 -8.71 -2.67 5.77
N ILE A 127 -8.07 -1.56 5.41
CA ILE A 127 -8.71 -0.28 5.17
C ILE A 127 -8.45 0.22 3.76
N ALA A 128 -9.41 0.95 3.18
CA ALA A 128 -9.26 1.61 1.89
C ALA A 128 -9.56 3.10 2.03
N GLY A 129 -8.78 3.92 1.32
CA GLY A 129 -8.97 5.36 1.34
C GLY A 129 -7.80 6.15 0.74
N PRO A 130 -7.84 7.49 0.87
CA PRO A 130 -6.73 8.35 0.50
C PRO A 130 -5.50 8.07 1.35
N ASP A 131 -4.30 8.10 0.75
CA ASP A 131 -3.03 7.78 1.41
C ASP A 131 -2.75 8.64 2.64
N GLU A 132 -3.08 9.94 2.58
CA GLU A 132 -2.97 10.84 3.73
C GLU A 132 -3.84 10.37 4.90
N LYS A 133 -5.06 9.91 4.61
CA LYS A 133 -6.02 9.46 5.61
C LYS A 133 -5.62 8.11 6.22
N ILE A 134 -5.11 7.20 5.41
CA ILE A 134 -4.52 5.93 5.89
C ILE A 134 -3.37 6.23 6.87
N SER A 135 -2.50 7.18 6.50
CA SER A 135 -1.40 7.63 7.35
C SER A 135 -1.88 8.18 8.70
N ASP A 136 -2.99 8.94 8.72
CA ASP A 136 -3.56 9.50 9.94
C ASP A 136 -4.08 8.42 10.90
N VAL A 137 -4.54 7.29 10.37
CA VAL A 137 -4.94 6.13 11.21
C VAL A 137 -3.75 5.55 11.95
N VAL A 138 -2.60 5.46 11.30
CA VAL A 138 -1.42 4.77 11.86
C VAL A 138 -0.60 5.69 12.77
N ARG A 139 -0.56 7.00 12.50
CA ARG A 139 0.25 7.95 13.27
C ARG A 139 -0.19 8.04 14.73
N PRO A 140 0.75 8.06 15.69
CA PRO A 140 0.43 8.40 17.09
C PRO A 140 -0.10 9.84 17.16
N THR A 141 -1.10 10.06 18.00
CA THR A 141 -1.86 11.32 18.17
C THR A 141 -1.01 12.55 18.58
N ASN A 142 0.30 12.38 18.82
CA ASN A 142 1.20 13.40 19.42
C ASN A 142 2.31 13.92 18.48
N ILE A 143 2.25 13.67 17.18
CA ILE A 143 3.21 14.31 16.27
C ILE A 143 2.53 15.55 15.71
N SER A 144 2.91 16.74 16.23
CA SER A 144 2.50 18.05 15.72
C SER A 144 2.71 18.13 14.20
N LYS A 145 1.80 18.87 13.52
CA LYS A 145 1.76 19.10 12.07
C LYS A 145 3.04 19.76 11.48
N ASP A 146 4.09 19.95 12.27
CA ASP A 146 5.27 20.74 11.91
C ASP A 146 6.31 20.00 11.05
N TRP A 147 6.07 18.71 10.73
CA TRP A 147 7.09 17.93 9.98
C TRP A 147 7.08 18.15 8.47
N HIS A 148 6.01 18.69 7.92
CA HIS A 148 5.85 18.84 6.46
C HIS A 148 6.57 20.06 5.84
N GLY A 149 7.23 20.90 6.63
CA GLY A 149 7.80 22.17 6.14
C GLY A 149 9.32 22.29 6.08
N LYS A 150 10.10 21.44 6.76
CA LYS A 150 11.52 21.78 7.03
C LYS A 150 12.58 20.97 6.27
N HIS A 151 12.27 19.90 5.57
CA HIS A 151 13.31 19.05 4.97
C HIS A 151 13.38 19.05 3.44
N ILE A 152 12.46 19.71 2.73
CA ILE A 152 12.52 19.75 1.25
C ILE A 152 13.43 20.87 0.74
N ASN A 153 13.76 21.87 1.57
CA ASN A 153 14.58 23.04 1.14
C ASN A 153 16.09 22.85 1.26
N ASN A 154 16.60 21.73 1.77
CA ASN A 154 18.05 21.53 1.97
C ASN A 154 18.73 20.61 0.95
N ILE A 155 18.03 20.14 -0.08
CA ILE A 155 18.61 19.27 -1.13
C ILE A 155 18.79 20.03 -2.46
N ARG A 156 18.52 21.37 -2.47
CA ARG A 156 18.81 22.22 -3.63
C ARG A 156 19.81 23.32 -3.25
N LYS A 157 21.03 22.92 -2.94
CA LYS A 157 22.21 23.76 -3.10
C LYS A 157 23.37 22.88 -3.50
#